data_6a23ed70ded64cb86b20b109c766faa9
#
_entry.id   6a23ed70ded64cb86b20b109c766faa9
#
_cell.length_a   1.000
_cell.length_b   1.000
_cell.length_c   1.000
_cell.angle_alpha   90.00
_cell.angle_beta   90.00
_cell.angle_gamma   90.00
#
_symmetry.space_group_name_H-M   'P 1'
#
loop_
_entity.id
_entity.type
_entity.pdbx_description
1 polymer ?
#
loop_
_entity_poly.entity_id
_entity_poly.type
_entity_poly.pdbx_seq_one_letter_code
_entity_poly.pdbx_strand_id
1 'polypeptide(L)'
;GETIDDAAGEAFDKTAKMLGLGYPGGPALARLAEQGDGAAYKLPRPLMKGDTLDFSFAGLKTAVWTQMLRVEADTGLPMADAAMDRQRADLAASTQAAIVDVLVHKAIAAVKRSGLKRLVVAGGVGANRSLRERLNVACARLGVRVHYPELHLCTDNGAMIALAAAMRLHSGQAQAQRHYEFDVRPRWDLAQA
;
A
#
# COMPACT_ATOMS: atom_id res chain seq x y z
N GLY A 1 10.43 -4.18 9.84
CA GLY A 1 10.75 -3.40 8.64
C GLY A 1 9.81 -2.24 8.48
N GLU A 2 10.28 -1.15 7.94
CA GLU A 2 9.53 0.07 7.70
C GLU A 2 9.88 0.60 6.30
N THR A 3 9.18 1.62 5.83
CA THR A 3 9.60 2.28 4.60
C THR A 3 10.73 3.26 4.89
N ILE A 4 11.76 3.26 4.05
CA ILE A 4 12.89 4.20 4.15
C ILE A 4 12.62 5.52 3.41
N ASP A 5 11.55 5.57 2.63
CA ASP A 5 11.12 6.73 1.85
C ASP A 5 9.58 6.79 1.77
N ASP A 6 8.98 6.76 0.57
CA ASP A 6 7.54 6.81 0.38
C ASP A 6 6.84 5.55 0.94
N ALA A 7 5.69 5.73 1.57
CA ALA A 7 4.82 4.61 1.91
C ALA A 7 4.12 4.04 0.66
N ALA A 8 3.69 2.76 0.73
CA ALA A 8 2.99 2.12 -0.39
C ALA A 8 1.72 2.89 -0.82
N GLY A 9 0.93 3.40 0.14
CA GLY A 9 -0.25 4.24 -0.14
C GLY A 9 0.12 5.53 -0.85
N GLU A 10 1.19 6.18 -0.41
CA GLU A 10 1.72 7.39 -1.03
C GLU A 10 2.21 7.13 -2.47
N ALA A 11 2.81 5.98 -2.74
CA ALA A 11 3.20 5.59 -4.10
C ALA A 11 1.98 5.41 -5.02
N PHE A 12 0.88 4.83 -4.51
CA PHE A 12 -0.40 4.78 -5.23
C PHE A 12 -0.93 6.19 -5.54
N ASP A 13 -1.00 7.07 -4.54
CA ASP A 13 -1.55 8.42 -4.69
C ASP A 13 -0.70 9.29 -5.64
N LYS A 14 0.63 9.23 -5.51
CA LYS A 14 1.55 9.95 -6.41
C LYS A 14 1.39 9.49 -7.86
N THR A 15 1.26 8.18 -8.11
CA THR A 15 1.05 7.65 -9.45
C THR A 15 -0.32 8.03 -9.98
N ALA A 16 -1.37 7.92 -9.19
CA ALA A 16 -2.73 8.34 -9.57
C ALA A 16 -2.75 9.81 -10.01
N LYS A 17 -2.08 10.68 -9.24
CA LYS A 17 -1.96 12.10 -9.59
C LYS A 17 -1.24 12.32 -10.93
N MET A 18 -0.16 11.58 -11.19
CA MET A 18 0.57 11.66 -12.47
C MET A 18 -0.29 11.23 -13.66
N LEU A 19 -1.15 10.22 -13.46
CA LEU A 19 -2.07 9.72 -14.49
C LEU A 19 -3.36 10.57 -14.61
N GLY A 20 -3.46 11.70 -13.90
CA GLY A 20 -4.62 12.57 -13.95
C GLY A 20 -5.86 12.01 -13.25
N LEU A 21 -5.69 11.02 -12.36
CA LEU A 21 -6.80 10.41 -11.61
C LEU A 21 -7.17 11.25 -10.39
N GLY A 22 -8.45 11.18 -10.00
CA GLY A 22 -8.96 11.90 -8.83
C GLY A 22 -8.47 11.36 -7.49
N TYR A 23 -8.85 12.02 -6.43
CA TYR A 23 -8.56 11.63 -5.05
C TYR A 23 -9.80 10.94 -4.42
N PRO A 24 -9.62 9.89 -3.58
CA PRO A 24 -8.36 9.27 -3.19
C PRO A 24 -7.73 8.45 -4.33
N GLY A 25 -6.41 8.62 -4.52
CA GLY A 25 -5.66 8.10 -5.66
C GLY A 25 -5.57 6.57 -5.67
N GLY A 26 -5.36 5.93 -4.52
CA GLY A 26 -5.24 4.48 -4.42
C GLY A 26 -6.43 3.72 -5.03
N PRO A 27 -7.69 4.00 -4.62
CA PRO A 27 -8.87 3.37 -5.22
C PRO A 27 -9.05 3.72 -6.70
N ALA A 28 -8.72 4.94 -7.12
CA ALA A 28 -8.83 5.36 -8.52
C ALA A 28 -7.85 4.60 -9.41
N LEU A 29 -6.58 4.48 -8.97
CA LEU A 29 -5.55 3.73 -9.67
C LEU A 29 -5.89 2.23 -9.73
N ALA A 30 -6.38 1.66 -8.62
CA ALA A 30 -6.75 0.24 -8.58
C ALA A 30 -7.88 -0.09 -9.57
N ARG A 31 -8.91 0.77 -9.69
CA ARG A 31 -9.97 0.60 -10.69
C ARG A 31 -9.45 0.69 -12.12
N LEU A 32 -8.57 1.65 -12.40
CA LEU A 32 -7.97 1.77 -13.74
C LEU A 32 -7.09 0.56 -14.06
N ALA A 33 -6.35 0.05 -13.08
CA ALA A 33 -5.48 -1.12 -13.22
C ALA A 33 -6.25 -2.41 -13.59
N GLU A 34 -7.54 -2.52 -13.25
CA GLU A 34 -8.37 -3.66 -13.64
C GLU A 34 -8.56 -3.75 -15.17
N GLN A 35 -8.36 -2.66 -15.89
CA GLN A 35 -8.51 -2.57 -17.36
C GLN A 35 -7.18 -2.72 -18.10
N GLY A 36 -6.05 -2.76 -17.37
CA GLY A 36 -4.70 -2.79 -17.93
C GLY A 36 -3.99 -4.13 -17.76
N ASP A 37 -2.83 -4.22 -18.41
CA ASP A 37 -1.91 -5.35 -18.25
C ASP A 37 -0.79 -5.00 -17.26
N GLY A 38 -0.71 -5.71 -16.15
CA GLY A 38 0.34 -5.52 -15.14
C GLY A 38 1.74 -5.91 -15.58
N ALA A 39 1.88 -6.58 -16.73
CA ALA A 39 3.15 -6.95 -17.33
C ALA A 39 3.59 -6.02 -18.48
N ALA A 40 2.72 -5.07 -18.90
CA ALA A 40 2.99 -4.19 -20.05
C ALA A 40 4.26 -3.34 -19.86
N TYR A 41 4.53 -2.87 -18.65
CA TYR A 41 5.71 -2.06 -18.35
C TYR A 41 6.56 -2.68 -17.24
N LYS A 42 7.84 -2.85 -17.51
CA LYS A 42 8.79 -3.38 -16.54
C LYS A 42 9.23 -2.29 -15.55
N LEU A 43 8.46 -2.13 -14.48
CA LEU A 43 8.77 -1.18 -13.40
C LEU A 43 9.65 -1.83 -12.31
N PRO A 44 10.45 -1.05 -11.57
CA PRO A 44 11.32 -1.58 -10.52
C PRO A 44 10.53 -2.14 -9.33
N ARG A 45 11.10 -3.14 -8.67
CA ARG A 45 10.66 -3.69 -7.38
C ARG A 45 11.80 -3.49 -6.38
N PRO A 46 11.82 -2.33 -5.69
CA PRO A 46 12.96 -2.01 -4.82
C PRO A 46 13.10 -2.99 -3.66
N LEU A 47 14.33 -3.16 -3.19
CA LEU A 47 14.68 -3.96 -2.01
C LEU A 47 14.15 -5.42 -2.01
N MET A 48 13.84 -5.99 -3.18
CA MET A 48 13.42 -7.40 -3.30
C MET A 48 14.56 -8.38 -3.03
N LYS A 49 15.80 -7.94 -3.19
CA LYS A 49 17.01 -8.73 -2.94
C LYS A 49 17.53 -8.44 -1.53
N GLY A 50 18.10 -9.47 -0.88
CA GLY A 50 18.66 -9.36 0.48
C GLY A 50 17.62 -9.66 1.58
N ASP A 51 18.08 -9.60 2.83
CA ASP A 51 17.34 -10.06 4.00
C ASP A 51 16.56 -8.95 4.74
N THR A 52 16.61 -7.70 4.24
CA THR A 52 15.86 -6.61 4.86
C THR A 52 14.35 -6.79 4.67
N LEU A 53 13.58 -6.45 5.69
CA LEU A 53 12.11 -6.36 5.61
C LEU A 53 11.63 -4.93 5.31
N ASP A 54 12.56 -4.00 5.06
CA ASP A 54 12.24 -2.62 4.77
C ASP A 54 11.71 -2.44 3.35
N PHE A 55 11.02 -1.33 3.13
CA PHE A 55 10.40 -0.96 1.87
C PHE A 55 11.03 0.31 1.29
N SER A 56 10.89 0.48 -0.01
CA SER A 56 11.20 1.73 -0.71
C SER A 56 10.31 1.84 -1.93
N PHE A 57 9.67 2.98 -2.13
CA PHE A 57 8.78 3.23 -3.26
C PHE A 57 9.06 4.56 -3.99
N ALA A 58 9.93 5.45 -3.47
CA ALA A 58 10.21 6.74 -4.12
C ALA A 58 10.76 6.57 -5.55
N GLY A 59 11.62 5.58 -5.77
CA GLY A 59 12.17 5.26 -7.09
C GLY A 59 11.11 4.78 -8.09
N LEU A 60 10.01 4.18 -7.62
CA LEU A 60 8.92 3.74 -8.48
C LEU A 60 8.20 4.91 -9.14
N LYS A 61 7.95 6.02 -8.39
CA LYS A 61 7.39 7.26 -8.94
C LYS A 61 8.20 7.75 -10.14
N THR A 62 9.53 7.84 -9.99
CA THR A 62 10.43 8.29 -11.05
C THR A 62 10.40 7.36 -12.26
N ALA A 63 10.34 6.05 -12.02
CA ALA A 63 10.26 5.06 -13.09
C ALA A 63 8.94 5.17 -13.88
N VAL A 64 7.82 5.36 -13.20
CA VAL A 64 6.52 5.60 -13.85
C VAL A 64 6.56 6.88 -14.68
N TRP A 65 7.06 7.98 -14.11
CA TRP A 65 7.21 9.24 -14.84
C TRP A 65 8.06 9.09 -16.09
N THR A 66 9.22 8.43 -15.99
CA THR A 66 10.09 8.16 -17.13
C THR A 66 9.38 7.32 -18.20
N GLN A 67 8.58 6.33 -17.78
CA GLN A 67 7.83 5.50 -18.71
C GLN A 67 6.71 6.28 -19.40
N MET A 68 6.02 7.17 -18.68
CA MET A 68 5.03 8.09 -19.26
C MET A 68 5.65 8.94 -20.38
N LEU A 69 6.78 9.60 -20.09
CA LEU A 69 7.47 10.43 -21.08
C LEU A 69 7.91 9.64 -22.33
N ARG A 70 8.33 8.39 -22.18
CA ARG A 70 8.67 7.53 -23.32
C ARG A 70 7.43 7.24 -24.19
N VAL A 71 6.32 6.86 -23.55
CA VAL A 71 5.07 6.57 -24.27
C VAL A 71 4.56 7.81 -24.99
N GLU A 72 4.62 8.99 -24.37
CA GLU A 72 4.26 10.26 -25.01
C GLU A 72 5.18 10.60 -26.19
N ALA A 73 6.48 10.34 -26.07
CA ALA A 73 7.43 10.57 -27.17
C ALA A 73 7.19 9.60 -28.33
N ASP A 74 6.89 8.33 -28.04
CA ASP A 74 6.67 7.30 -29.06
C ASP A 74 5.34 7.48 -29.81
N THR A 75 4.32 8.01 -29.13
CA THR A 75 2.97 8.20 -29.71
C THR A 75 2.72 9.60 -30.25
N GLY A 76 3.48 10.58 -29.80
CA GLY A 76 3.25 12.01 -30.09
C GLY A 76 2.01 12.58 -29.38
N LEU A 77 1.41 11.86 -28.44
CA LEU A 77 0.20 12.24 -27.72
C LEU A 77 0.48 12.40 -26.22
N PRO A 78 -0.09 13.41 -25.55
CA PRO A 78 0.00 13.54 -24.10
C PRO A 78 -0.77 12.39 -23.42
N MET A 79 -0.29 11.95 -22.25
CA MET A 79 -0.92 10.85 -21.51
C MET A 79 -2.39 11.15 -21.12
N ALA A 80 -2.78 12.42 -21.07
CA ALA A 80 -4.16 12.83 -20.79
C ALA A 80 -5.12 12.68 -22.00
N ASP A 81 -4.59 12.40 -23.19
CA ASP A 81 -5.42 12.19 -24.38
C ASP A 81 -6.28 10.92 -24.25
N ALA A 82 -7.51 10.94 -24.73
CA ALA A 82 -8.42 9.80 -24.69
C ALA A 82 -7.87 8.59 -25.46
N ALA A 83 -7.11 8.83 -26.54
CA ALA A 83 -6.45 7.76 -27.29
C ALA A 83 -5.39 6.99 -26.45
N MET A 84 -4.99 7.54 -25.28
CA MET A 84 -4.01 6.96 -24.36
C MET A 84 -4.63 6.16 -23.21
N ASP A 85 -5.95 5.93 -23.24
CA ASP A 85 -6.63 5.22 -22.14
C ASP A 85 -6.06 3.84 -21.87
N ARG A 86 -5.67 3.12 -22.91
CA ARG A 86 -5.05 1.79 -22.79
C ARG A 86 -3.68 1.89 -22.10
N GLN A 87 -2.84 2.81 -22.52
CA GLN A 87 -1.49 3.02 -21.95
C GLN A 87 -1.57 3.49 -20.49
N ARG A 88 -2.56 4.33 -20.16
CA ARG A 88 -2.84 4.72 -18.78
C ARG A 88 -3.24 3.53 -17.91
N ALA A 89 -4.12 2.67 -18.42
CA ALA A 89 -4.55 1.47 -17.73
C ALA A 89 -3.38 0.50 -17.53
N ASP A 90 -2.56 0.31 -18.53
CA ASP A 90 -1.37 -0.56 -18.48
C ASP A 90 -0.30 -0.02 -17.50
N LEU A 91 -0.09 1.31 -17.44
CA LEU A 91 0.79 1.94 -16.45
C LEU A 91 0.24 1.79 -15.03
N ALA A 92 -1.07 1.98 -14.85
CA ALA A 92 -1.72 1.78 -13.56
C ALA A 92 -1.59 0.33 -13.09
N ALA A 93 -1.86 -0.63 -13.98
CA ALA A 93 -1.75 -2.06 -13.69
C ALA A 93 -0.32 -2.48 -13.37
N SER A 94 0.66 -2.02 -14.17
CA SER A 94 2.08 -2.30 -13.94
C SER A 94 2.60 -1.70 -12.63
N THR A 95 2.13 -0.50 -12.26
CA THR A 95 2.46 0.14 -10.98
C THR A 95 1.87 -0.63 -9.81
N GLN A 96 0.58 -0.96 -9.88
CA GLN A 96 -0.08 -1.79 -8.86
C GLN A 96 0.64 -3.13 -8.70
N ALA A 97 0.98 -3.80 -9.82
CA ALA A 97 1.71 -5.06 -9.77
C ALA A 97 3.06 -4.91 -9.08
N ALA A 98 3.82 -3.85 -9.36
CA ALA A 98 5.12 -3.60 -8.73
C ALA A 98 5.01 -3.39 -7.22
N ILE A 99 4.05 -2.58 -6.75
CA ILE A 99 3.82 -2.33 -5.33
C ILE A 99 3.39 -3.62 -4.64
N VAL A 100 2.41 -4.32 -5.20
CA VAL A 100 1.87 -5.57 -4.63
C VAL A 100 2.93 -6.67 -4.58
N ASP A 101 3.79 -6.79 -5.61
CA ASP A 101 4.92 -7.73 -5.60
C ASP A 101 5.82 -7.52 -4.40
N VAL A 102 6.22 -6.27 -4.12
CA VAL A 102 7.09 -5.93 -2.98
C VAL A 102 6.39 -6.24 -1.67
N LEU A 103 5.13 -5.82 -1.50
CA LEU A 103 4.37 -6.04 -0.27
C LEU A 103 4.20 -7.54 0.03
N VAL A 104 3.79 -8.32 -0.96
CA VAL A 104 3.63 -9.78 -0.81
C VAL A 104 4.97 -10.44 -0.49
N HIS A 105 6.03 -10.11 -1.22
CA HIS A 105 7.36 -10.67 -0.99
C HIS A 105 7.83 -10.45 0.45
N LYS A 106 7.76 -9.19 0.93
CA LYS A 106 8.20 -8.83 2.29
C LYS A 106 7.31 -9.45 3.36
N ALA A 107 5.99 -9.48 3.16
CA ALA A 107 5.07 -10.15 4.08
C ALA A 107 5.38 -11.64 4.22
N ILE A 108 5.62 -12.34 3.12
CA ILE A 108 6.01 -13.75 3.13
C ILE A 108 7.38 -13.97 3.77
N ALA A 109 8.34 -13.09 3.52
CA ALA A 109 9.65 -13.14 4.17
C ALA A 109 9.52 -12.97 5.70
N ALA A 110 8.70 -12.02 6.16
CA ALA A 110 8.44 -11.80 7.58
C ALA A 110 7.76 -13.01 8.24
N VAL A 111 6.75 -13.59 7.59
CA VAL A 111 6.08 -14.81 8.04
C VAL A 111 7.05 -15.99 8.19
N LYS A 112 7.90 -16.22 7.17
CA LYS A 112 8.92 -17.28 7.23
C LYS A 112 9.93 -17.05 8.35
N ARG A 113 10.36 -15.81 8.55
CA ARG A 113 11.35 -15.44 9.57
C ARG A 113 10.78 -15.56 11.00
N SER A 114 9.49 -15.21 11.19
CA SER A 114 8.84 -15.28 12.51
C SER A 114 8.34 -16.67 12.87
N GLY A 115 8.07 -17.54 11.89
CA GLY A 115 7.42 -18.84 12.08
C GLY A 115 5.94 -18.76 12.44
N LEU A 116 5.36 -17.56 12.50
CA LEU A 116 3.96 -17.35 12.88
C LEU A 116 3.01 -17.84 11.81
N LYS A 117 1.83 -18.34 12.24
CA LYS A 117 0.79 -18.91 11.36
C LYS A 117 -0.40 -17.99 11.15
N ARG A 118 -0.31 -16.76 11.62
CA ARG A 118 -1.33 -15.71 11.43
C ARG A 118 -0.66 -14.42 10.97
N LEU A 119 -1.23 -13.81 9.93
CA LEU A 119 -0.83 -12.51 9.40
C LEU A 119 -2.04 -11.58 9.48
N VAL A 120 -1.86 -10.41 10.07
CA VAL A 120 -2.86 -9.33 10.09
C VAL A 120 -2.42 -8.25 9.10
N VAL A 121 -3.31 -7.86 8.20
CA VAL A 121 -3.07 -6.79 7.23
C VAL A 121 -4.05 -5.66 7.50
N ALA A 122 -3.53 -4.50 7.86
CA ALA A 122 -4.31 -3.30 8.20
C ALA A 122 -3.80 -2.10 7.39
N GLY A 123 -4.52 -0.98 7.46
CA GLY A 123 -4.23 0.25 6.72
C GLY A 123 -4.86 0.30 5.33
N GLY A 124 -4.89 1.50 4.72
CA GLY A 124 -5.62 1.78 3.48
C GLY A 124 -5.25 0.88 2.31
N VAL A 125 -3.96 0.56 2.12
CA VAL A 125 -3.50 -0.37 1.07
C VAL A 125 -4.00 -1.80 1.31
N GLY A 126 -4.32 -2.17 2.54
CA GLY A 126 -4.96 -3.45 2.89
C GLY A 126 -6.36 -3.63 2.28
N ALA A 127 -6.99 -2.58 1.75
CA ALA A 127 -8.22 -2.67 0.96
C ALA A 127 -7.98 -3.10 -0.50
N ASN A 128 -6.74 -3.03 -1.01
CA ASN A 128 -6.43 -3.36 -2.39
C ASN A 128 -6.71 -4.84 -2.69
N ARG A 129 -7.58 -5.09 -3.67
CA ARG A 129 -8.05 -6.43 -4.02
C ARG A 129 -6.91 -7.33 -4.50
N SER A 130 -6.05 -6.84 -5.38
CA SER A 130 -4.92 -7.61 -5.91
C SER A 130 -3.94 -8.02 -4.80
N LEU A 131 -3.69 -7.12 -3.81
CA LEU A 131 -2.88 -7.45 -2.63
C LEU A 131 -3.51 -8.58 -1.83
N ARG A 132 -4.81 -8.50 -1.52
CA ARG A 132 -5.53 -9.53 -0.74
C ARG A 132 -5.49 -10.89 -1.44
N GLU A 133 -5.81 -10.93 -2.72
CA GLU A 133 -5.82 -12.16 -3.52
C GLU A 133 -4.44 -12.83 -3.51
N ARG A 134 -3.40 -12.07 -3.78
CA ARG A 134 -2.03 -12.60 -3.86
C ARG A 134 -1.47 -13.00 -2.50
N LEU A 135 -1.75 -12.26 -1.43
CA LEU A 135 -1.38 -12.66 -0.07
C LEU A 135 -2.10 -13.93 0.36
N ASN A 136 -3.39 -14.06 0.08
CA ASN A 136 -4.16 -15.25 0.41
C ASN A 136 -3.57 -16.49 -0.27
N VAL A 137 -3.26 -16.40 -1.56
CA VAL A 137 -2.64 -17.52 -2.30
C VAL A 137 -1.26 -17.87 -1.73
N ALA A 138 -0.42 -16.86 -1.50
CA ALA A 138 0.94 -17.06 -1.01
C ALA A 138 0.96 -17.62 0.43
N CYS A 139 0.11 -17.11 1.31
CA CYS A 139 0.00 -17.53 2.70
C CYS A 139 -0.62 -18.93 2.82
N ALA A 140 -1.62 -19.27 2.00
CA ALA A 140 -2.23 -20.59 1.99
C ALA A 140 -1.21 -21.70 1.72
N ARG A 141 -0.27 -21.48 0.80
CA ARG A 141 0.83 -22.41 0.50
C ARG A 141 1.77 -22.68 1.69
N LEU A 142 1.77 -21.79 2.69
CA LEU A 142 2.57 -21.88 3.92
C LEU A 142 1.76 -22.30 5.14
N GLY A 143 0.48 -22.60 4.96
CA GLY A 143 -0.44 -22.88 6.07
C GLY A 143 -0.63 -21.68 7.01
N VAL A 144 -0.58 -20.46 6.48
CA VAL A 144 -0.73 -19.20 7.23
C VAL A 144 -2.11 -18.61 6.95
N ARG A 145 -2.81 -18.23 8.01
CA ARG A 145 -4.11 -17.55 7.92
C ARG A 145 -3.91 -16.04 7.86
N VAL A 146 -4.53 -15.39 6.87
CA VAL A 146 -4.52 -13.93 6.77
C VAL A 146 -5.81 -13.35 7.31
N HIS A 147 -5.70 -12.26 8.06
CA HIS A 147 -6.83 -11.52 8.64
C HIS A 147 -6.81 -10.09 8.10
N TYR A 148 -8.00 -9.61 7.72
CA TYR A 148 -8.20 -8.25 7.23
C TYR A 148 -9.34 -7.60 8.00
N PRO A 149 -9.31 -6.29 8.22
CA PRO A 149 -10.50 -5.55 8.61
C PRO A 149 -11.51 -5.53 7.46
N GLU A 150 -12.75 -5.18 7.77
CA GLU A 150 -13.73 -4.85 6.76
C GLU A 150 -13.26 -3.66 5.91
N LEU A 151 -13.66 -3.59 4.64
CA LEU A 151 -13.11 -2.61 3.69
C LEU A 151 -13.28 -1.16 4.16
N HIS A 152 -14.42 -0.83 4.76
CA HIS A 152 -14.70 0.53 5.27
C HIS A 152 -13.90 0.88 6.55
N LEU A 153 -13.28 -0.10 7.19
CA LEU A 153 -12.42 0.07 8.37
C LEU A 153 -10.92 0.01 8.03
N CYS A 154 -10.56 -0.14 6.75
CA CYS A 154 -9.14 -0.21 6.36
C CYS A 154 -8.41 1.13 6.45
N THR A 155 -9.11 2.24 6.25
CA THR A 155 -8.55 3.60 6.40
C THR A 155 -8.71 4.10 7.83
N ASP A 156 -7.95 5.12 8.19
CA ASP A 156 -8.03 5.76 9.51
C ASP A 156 -9.45 6.20 9.81
N ASN A 157 -9.93 5.86 10.99
CA ASN A 157 -11.28 6.19 11.41
C ASN A 157 -11.39 6.33 12.95
N GLY A 158 -12.38 7.09 13.41
CA GLY A 158 -12.58 7.35 14.83
C GLY A 158 -12.89 6.09 15.66
N ALA A 159 -13.49 5.06 15.05
CA ALA A 159 -13.80 3.81 15.76
C ALA A 159 -12.52 3.06 16.18
N MET A 160 -11.46 3.10 15.36
CA MET A 160 -10.16 2.49 15.72
C MET A 160 -9.59 3.12 16.98
N ILE A 161 -9.61 4.45 17.06
CA ILE A 161 -9.06 5.20 18.18
C ILE A 161 -9.93 5.01 19.43
N ALA A 162 -11.25 5.05 19.29
CA ALA A 162 -12.18 4.79 20.37
C ALA A 162 -12.02 3.38 20.95
N LEU A 163 -11.87 2.38 20.09
CA LEU A 163 -11.62 1.00 20.53
C LEU A 163 -10.29 0.86 21.24
N ALA A 164 -9.21 1.42 20.69
CA ALA A 164 -7.89 1.39 21.33
C ALA A 164 -7.92 2.06 22.71
N ALA A 165 -8.57 3.22 22.84
CA ALA A 165 -8.76 3.91 24.12
C ALA A 165 -9.56 3.05 25.11
N ALA A 166 -10.68 2.46 24.68
CA ALA A 166 -11.51 1.59 25.52
C ALA A 166 -10.73 0.36 26.02
N MET A 167 -9.94 -0.27 25.15
CA MET A 167 -9.11 -1.42 25.54
C MET A 167 -8.04 -1.03 26.55
N ARG A 168 -7.38 0.12 26.40
CA ARG A 168 -6.36 0.62 27.35
C ARG A 168 -6.97 0.98 28.72
N LEU A 169 -8.15 1.60 28.73
CA LEU A 169 -8.88 1.87 29.97
C LEU A 169 -9.29 0.58 30.66
N HIS A 170 -9.84 -0.38 29.92
CA HIS A 170 -10.29 -1.66 30.47
C HIS A 170 -9.13 -2.49 31.03
N SER A 171 -7.97 -2.47 30.38
CA SER A 171 -6.76 -3.20 30.85
C SER A 171 -5.99 -2.48 31.96
N GLY A 172 -6.41 -1.28 32.36
CA GLY A 172 -5.71 -0.47 33.38
C GLY A 172 -4.42 0.19 32.90
N GLN A 173 -4.13 0.13 31.58
CA GLN A 173 -2.97 0.78 30.96
C GLN A 173 -3.15 2.29 30.77
N ALA A 174 -4.36 2.78 30.92
CA ALA A 174 -4.68 4.20 30.88
C ALA A 174 -5.76 4.52 31.93
N GLN A 175 -5.81 5.76 32.36
CA GLN A 175 -6.86 6.29 33.22
C GLN A 175 -7.54 7.47 32.54
N ALA A 176 -8.87 7.58 32.71
CA ALA A 176 -9.62 8.71 32.22
C ALA A 176 -9.22 9.99 32.97
N GLN A 177 -8.87 11.01 32.21
CA GLN A 177 -8.53 12.34 32.76
C GLN A 177 -9.70 13.28 32.56
N ARG A 178 -9.96 14.16 33.56
CA ARG A 178 -11.05 15.13 33.52
C ARG A 178 -10.64 16.51 32.98
N HIS A 179 -9.36 16.68 32.66
CA HIS A 179 -8.83 17.91 32.09
C HIS A 179 -8.51 17.69 30.59
N TYR A 180 -8.53 18.77 29.82
CA TYR A 180 -8.28 18.77 28.39
C TYR A 180 -6.81 19.06 28.06
N GLU A 181 -5.90 18.86 29.01
CA GLU A 181 -4.46 19.05 28.82
C GLU A 181 -3.87 17.77 28.26
N PHE A 182 -3.52 17.77 26.97
CA PHE A 182 -2.88 16.66 26.28
C PHE A 182 -1.95 17.16 25.18
N ASP A 183 -0.88 16.40 24.95
CA ASP A 183 0.04 16.62 23.85
C ASP A 183 -0.28 15.71 22.67
N VAL A 184 -0.12 16.25 21.45
CA VAL A 184 -0.19 15.47 20.21
C VAL A 184 1.18 14.93 19.89
N ARG A 185 1.29 13.60 19.73
CA ARG A 185 2.53 12.91 19.33
C ARG A 185 2.37 12.34 17.92
N PRO A 186 2.74 13.08 16.86
CA PRO A 186 2.54 12.67 15.47
C PRO A 186 3.31 11.41 15.08
N ARG A 187 4.41 11.14 15.78
CA ARG A 187 5.26 9.95 15.60
C ARG A 187 5.46 9.30 16.95
N TRP A 188 4.56 8.41 17.29
CA TRP A 188 4.68 7.64 18.53
C TRP A 188 5.32 6.28 18.22
N ASP A 189 6.40 5.96 18.90
CA ASP A 189 7.05 4.66 18.79
C ASP A 189 6.11 3.56 19.32
N LEU A 190 5.82 2.57 18.48
CA LEU A 190 4.94 1.45 18.85
C LEU A 190 5.48 0.63 20.02
N ALA A 191 6.80 0.63 20.25
CA ALA A 191 7.38 -0.02 21.43
C ALA A 191 7.07 0.71 22.75
N GLN A 192 6.60 1.97 22.67
CA GLN A 192 6.25 2.82 23.83
C GLN A 192 4.75 3.09 23.93
N ALA A 193 3.94 2.47 23.05
CA ALA A 193 2.50 2.71 22.96
C ALA A 193 1.68 1.86 23.96
#